data_0f7d8e5a6daf32779c505b159389675f
#
_entry.id   0f7d8e5a6daf32779c505b159389675f
#
_cell.length_a   1.000
_cell.length_b   1.000
_cell.length_c   1.000
_cell.angle_alpha   90.00
_cell.angle_beta   90.00
_cell.angle_gamma   90.00
#
_symmetry.space_group_name_H-M   'P 1'
#
loop_
_entity.id
_entity.type
_entity.pdbx_description
1 polymer ?
#
loop_
_entity_poly.entity_id
_entity_poly.type
_entity_poly.pdbx_seq_one_letter_code
_entity_poly.pdbx_strand_id
1 'polypeptide(L)'
;MAPYLRYYEGINSVTLIGNYLPRRCGIATFTTDLVEAISAEAPDINCSAAAINDRPEGYEYPEKVRFEINQNKLSDYTVASEFLSINHTDIVCVQHEYGIFGGPAGSHLLKLLGELRMPVVTTLHTVLKDPSPEYREVTQKLADLSDKLIVMSRKAVDFLRDIYGIPEEKIAFIHHGIPDTPFIDPNFYKDQFGVEGKKVILTFGLLSPSKGIEYVLQALPAIKKKHPDIVYIILGA
;
A
#
# COMPACT_ATOMS: atom_id res chain seq x y z
N MET A 1 -10.07 26.77 -6.85
CA MET A 1 -10.97 25.62 -7.09
C MET A 1 -10.33 24.77 -8.15
N ALA A 2 -9.87 23.59 -7.80
CA ALA A 2 -9.21 22.69 -8.72
C ALA A 2 -10.21 22.16 -9.76
N PRO A 3 -9.84 22.08 -11.05
CA PRO A 3 -10.75 21.71 -12.14
C PRO A 3 -11.15 20.22 -12.17
N TYR A 4 -10.75 19.44 -11.18
CA TYR A 4 -10.95 17.99 -11.15
C TYR A 4 -12.27 17.52 -10.51
N LEU A 5 -13.03 18.40 -9.85
CA LEU A 5 -14.25 18.06 -9.10
C LEU A 5 -15.49 17.71 -9.95
N ARG A 6 -15.43 17.72 -11.29
CA ARG A 6 -16.59 17.45 -12.16
C ARG A 6 -16.76 15.99 -12.60
N TYR A 7 -15.88 15.07 -12.18
CA TYR A 7 -15.90 13.69 -12.68
C TYR A 7 -16.49 12.65 -11.72
N TYR A 8 -17.03 13.08 -10.57
CA TYR A 8 -17.57 12.17 -9.56
C TYR A 8 -19.11 12.07 -9.55
N GLU A 9 -19.79 12.50 -10.62
CA GLU A 9 -21.25 12.35 -10.73
C GLU A 9 -21.61 10.86 -10.64
N GLY A 10 -22.33 10.49 -9.57
CA GLY A 10 -22.79 9.13 -9.33
C GLY A 10 -21.96 8.29 -8.36
N ILE A 11 -20.81 8.77 -7.85
CA ILE A 11 -20.03 8.09 -6.81
C ILE A 11 -20.31 8.78 -5.48
N ASN A 12 -20.90 8.05 -4.53
CA ASN A 12 -21.22 8.55 -3.20
C ASN A 12 -20.46 7.79 -2.10
N SER A 13 -19.98 6.59 -2.39
CA SER A 13 -19.34 5.71 -1.42
C SER A 13 -18.13 4.99 -2.01
N VAL A 14 -16.98 5.09 -1.34
CA VAL A 14 -15.73 4.39 -1.69
C VAL A 14 -15.23 3.64 -0.46
N THR A 15 -14.93 2.36 -0.62
CA THR A 15 -14.32 1.57 0.46
C THR A 15 -12.95 1.07 0.05
N LEU A 16 -11.93 1.37 0.86
CA LEU A 16 -10.58 0.87 0.68
C LEU A 16 -10.40 -0.44 1.45
N ILE A 17 -9.80 -1.45 0.80
CA ILE A 17 -9.48 -2.74 1.42
C ILE A 17 -7.97 -2.87 1.53
N GLY A 18 -7.46 -3.06 2.74
CA GLY A 18 -6.03 -3.23 3.02
C GLY A 18 -5.74 -3.21 4.51
N ASN A 19 -4.47 -3.23 4.88
CA ASN A 19 -4.11 -2.95 6.27
C ASN A 19 -4.43 -1.49 6.59
N TYR A 20 -4.71 -1.20 7.86
CA TYR A 20 -5.02 0.15 8.33
C TYR A 20 -4.30 0.43 9.67
N LEU A 21 -3.99 1.70 9.96
CA LEU A 21 -3.45 2.07 11.26
C LEU A 21 -4.47 1.77 12.38
N PRO A 22 -4.03 1.27 13.56
CA PRO A 22 -2.68 1.34 14.11
C PRO A 22 -1.76 0.13 13.79
N ARG A 23 -2.12 -0.76 12.85
CA ARG A 23 -1.19 -1.81 12.41
C ARG A 23 0.08 -1.17 11.83
N ARG A 24 1.26 -1.57 12.34
CA ARG A 24 2.56 -0.97 11.94
C ARG A 24 3.09 -1.62 10.68
N CYS A 25 2.69 -1.12 9.52
CA CYS A 25 3.26 -1.51 8.23
C CYS A 25 3.04 -0.41 7.17
N GLY A 26 3.83 -0.41 6.10
CA GLY A 26 3.74 0.59 5.05
C GLY A 26 2.38 0.63 4.34
N ILE A 27 1.75 -0.53 4.13
CA ILE A 27 0.42 -0.60 3.52
C ILE A 27 -0.64 0.05 4.43
N ALA A 28 -0.54 -0.14 5.76
CA ALA A 28 -1.48 0.48 6.69
C ALA A 28 -1.37 2.01 6.65
N THR A 29 -0.16 2.56 6.65
CA THR A 29 0.07 4.00 6.49
C THR A 29 -0.51 4.49 5.16
N PHE A 30 -0.17 3.82 4.05
CA PHE A 30 -0.64 4.20 2.72
C PHE A 30 -2.17 4.18 2.62
N THR A 31 -2.82 3.13 3.13
CA THR A 31 -4.30 3.02 3.11
C THR A 31 -4.94 4.13 3.93
N THR A 32 -4.40 4.41 5.12
CA THR A 32 -4.90 5.48 5.99
C THR A 32 -4.75 6.85 5.31
N ASP A 33 -3.56 7.17 4.82
CA ASP A 33 -3.28 8.44 4.13
C ASP A 33 -4.20 8.61 2.91
N LEU A 34 -4.47 7.53 2.16
CA LEU A 34 -5.35 7.60 1.00
C LEU A 34 -6.82 7.82 1.40
N VAL A 35 -7.32 7.17 2.46
CA VAL A 35 -8.68 7.43 3.00
C VAL A 35 -8.80 8.88 3.45
N GLU A 36 -7.82 9.41 4.15
CA GLU A 36 -7.80 10.79 4.61
C GLU A 36 -7.75 11.78 3.46
N ALA A 37 -6.88 11.54 2.47
CA ALA A 37 -6.76 12.40 1.29
C ALA A 37 -8.05 12.43 0.45
N ILE A 38 -8.67 11.26 0.20
CA ILE A 38 -9.95 11.20 -0.53
C ILE A 38 -11.04 11.94 0.26
N SER A 39 -11.11 11.73 1.59
CA SER A 39 -12.10 12.41 2.43
C SER A 39 -11.92 13.92 2.47
N ALA A 40 -10.67 14.41 2.38
CA ALA A 40 -10.37 15.84 2.34
C ALA A 40 -10.68 16.48 0.99
N GLU A 41 -10.34 15.81 -0.12
CA GLU A 41 -10.54 16.33 -1.48
C GLU A 41 -11.98 16.19 -1.98
N ALA A 42 -12.70 15.18 -1.50
CA ALA A 42 -14.08 14.89 -1.89
C ALA A 42 -14.97 14.65 -0.64
N PRO A 43 -15.29 15.69 0.13
CA PRO A 43 -16.01 15.57 1.40
C PRO A 43 -17.45 15.04 1.25
N ASP A 44 -18.03 15.14 0.07
CA ASP A 44 -19.34 14.60 -0.25
C ASP A 44 -19.33 13.08 -0.49
N ILE A 45 -18.15 12.47 -0.64
CA ILE A 45 -17.99 11.03 -0.81
C ILE A 45 -17.76 10.37 0.56
N ASN A 46 -18.59 9.37 0.89
CA ASN A 46 -18.37 8.54 2.06
C ASN A 46 -17.18 7.59 1.83
N CYS A 47 -15.98 8.01 2.26
CA CYS A 47 -14.78 7.21 2.17
C CYS A 47 -14.52 6.44 3.47
N SER A 48 -14.44 5.11 3.38
CA SER A 48 -14.25 4.20 4.51
C SER A 48 -13.22 3.11 4.20
N ALA A 49 -12.89 2.29 5.19
CA ALA A 49 -11.98 1.16 5.04
C ALA A 49 -12.56 -0.15 5.58
N ALA A 50 -12.17 -1.26 4.92
CA ALA A 50 -12.24 -2.61 5.44
C ALA A 50 -10.81 -3.08 5.73
N ALA A 51 -10.49 -3.25 7.02
CA ALA A 51 -9.13 -3.51 7.47
C ALA A 51 -8.80 -5.00 7.50
N ILE A 52 -7.61 -5.36 6.99
CA ILE A 52 -7.07 -6.72 7.05
C ILE A 52 -6.26 -6.89 8.35
N ASN A 53 -6.66 -7.87 9.17
CA ASN A 53 -6.04 -8.20 10.44
C ASN A 53 -5.14 -9.43 10.34
N ASP A 54 -3.92 -9.34 10.89
CA ASP A 54 -2.97 -10.44 11.03
C ASP A 54 -3.09 -11.17 12.37
N ARG A 55 -3.92 -10.66 13.29
CA ARG A 55 -4.21 -11.24 14.60
C ARG A 55 -5.72 -11.35 14.84
N PRO A 56 -6.19 -12.40 15.54
CA PRO A 56 -7.61 -12.65 15.72
C PRO A 56 -8.38 -11.55 16.47
N GLU A 57 -7.74 -10.89 17.43
CA GLU A 57 -8.33 -9.82 18.24
C GLU A 57 -8.46 -8.48 17.50
N GLY A 58 -7.87 -8.37 16.29
CA GLY A 58 -7.88 -7.11 15.53
C GLY A 58 -7.10 -5.99 16.20
N TYR A 59 -7.49 -4.76 15.92
CA TYR A 59 -6.89 -3.53 16.44
C TYR A 59 -7.97 -2.56 16.88
N GLU A 60 -7.65 -1.62 17.75
CA GLU A 60 -8.55 -0.50 18.07
C GLU A 60 -8.55 0.51 16.90
N TYR A 61 -9.46 0.30 15.96
CA TYR A 61 -9.55 1.11 14.77
C TYR A 61 -10.38 2.39 14.95
N PRO A 62 -10.07 3.47 14.20
CA PRO A 62 -10.93 4.64 14.13
C PRO A 62 -12.24 4.34 13.37
N GLU A 63 -13.22 5.25 13.50
CA GLU A 63 -14.54 5.11 12.85
C GLU A 63 -14.52 4.95 11.31
N LYS A 64 -13.45 5.36 10.67
CA LYS A 64 -13.24 5.16 9.21
C LYS A 64 -13.16 3.69 8.84
N VAL A 65 -12.71 2.81 9.74
CA VAL A 65 -12.73 1.36 9.53
C VAL A 65 -14.13 0.85 9.90
N ARG A 66 -14.85 0.39 8.88
CA ARG A 66 -16.25 -0.05 9.02
C ARG A 66 -16.39 -1.56 9.04
N PHE A 67 -15.36 -2.28 8.66
CA PHE A 67 -15.31 -3.74 8.64
C PHE A 67 -13.89 -4.25 8.91
N GLU A 68 -13.79 -5.42 9.53
CA GLU A 68 -12.53 -6.10 9.82
C GLU A 68 -12.52 -7.49 9.18
N ILE A 69 -11.43 -7.84 8.52
CA ILE A 69 -11.23 -9.13 7.85
C ILE A 69 -10.02 -9.81 8.49
N ASN A 70 -10.20 -10.98 9.11
CA ASN A 70 -9.06 -11.80 9.51
C ASN A 70 -8.40 -12.39 8.25
N GLN A 71 -7.14 -12.07 8.02
CA GLN A 71 -6.42 -12.46 6.79
C GLN A 71 -6.43 -13.97 6.54
N ASN A 72 -6.46 -14.79 7.60
CA ASN A 72 -6.37 -16.25 7.52
C ASN A 72 -7.75 -16.96 7.51
N LYS A 73 -8.85 -16.23 7.65
CA LYS A 73 -10.20 -16.79 7.74
C LYS A 73 -11.00 -16.51 6.49
N LEU A 74 -11.05 -17.48 5.58
CA LEU A 74 -11.69 -17.34 4.27
C LEU A 74 -13.16 -16.88 4.33
N SER A 75 -13.91 -17.31 5.37
CA SER A 75 -15.30 -16.88 5.55
C SER A 75 -15.45 -15.37 5.76
N ASP A 76 -14.45 -14.70 6.33
CA ASP A 76 -14.51 -13.26 6.57
C ASP A 76 -14.47 -12.48 5.25
N TYR A 77 -13.82 -13.02 4.22
CA TYR A 77 -13.81 -12.42 2.87
C TYR A 77 -15.20 -12.48 2.20
N THR A 78 -15.96 -13.59 2.43
CA THR A 78 -17.36 -13.68 1.97
C THR A 78 -18.24 -12.69 2.72
N VAL A 79 -18.13 -12.64 4.06
CA VAL A 79 -18.92 -11.68 4.86
C VAL A 79 -18.58 -10.23 4.49
N ALA A 80 -17.32 -9.95 4.16
CA ALA A 80 -16.91 -8.63 3.68
C ALA A 80 -17.59 -8.25 2.36
N SER A 81 -17.71 -9.18 1.40
CA SER A 81 -18.40 -8.91 0.13
C SER A 81 -19.89 -8.61 0.33
N GLU A 82 -20.54 -9.34 1.25
CA GLU A 82 -21.92 -9.08 1.65
C GLU A 82 -22.06 -7.70 2.32
N PHE A 83 -21.16 -7.38 3.26
CA PHE A 83 -21.13 -6.08 3.93
C PHE A 83 -21.03 -4.92 2.94
N LEU A 84 -20.10 -4.98 1.98
CA LEU A 84 -19.89 -3.97 0.96
C LEU A 84 -21.14 -3.79 0.08
N SER A 85 -21.80 -4.88 -0.27
CA SER A 85 -23.02 -4.88 -1.09
C SER A 85 -24.20 -4.27 -0.34
N ILE A 86 -24.41 -4.62 0.93
CA ILE A 86 -25.52 -4.12 1.79
C ILE A 86 -25.34 -2.62 2.08
N ASN A 87 -24.10 -2.16 2.25
CA ASN A 87 -23.80 -0.76 2.52
C ASN A 87 -23.70 0.10 1.26
N HIS A 88 -24.10 -0.43 0.09
CA HIS A 88 -24.13 0.30 -1.17
C HIS A 88 -22.80 0.99 -1.49
N THR A 89 -21.69 0.27 -1.35
CA THR A 89 -20.38 0.75 -1.80
C THR A 89 -20.38 0.88 -3.32
N ASP A 90 -20.10 2.08 -3.86
CA ASP A 90 -20.08 2.32 -5.30
C ASP A 90 -18.78 1.85 -5.95
N ILE A 91 -17.65 2.01 -5.25
CA ILE A 91 -16.32 1.58 -5.72
C ILE A 91 -15.54 0.94 -4.58
N VAL A 92 -14.89 -0.18 -4.88
CA VAL A 92 -13.91 -0.83 -4.00
C VAL A 92 -12.49 -0.54 -4.49
N CYS A 93 -11.64 -0.02 -3.60
CA CYS A 93 -10.23 0.23 -3.86
C CYS A 93 -9.34 -0.71 -3.04
N VAL A 94 -8.72 -1.70 -3.67
CA VAL A 94 -7.85 -2.67 -2.99
C VAL A 94 -6.41 -2.17 -2.94
N GLN A 95 -5.79 -2.23 -1.74
CA GLN A 95 -4.36 -2.00 -1.56
C GLN A 95 -3.66 -3.37 -1.49
N HIS A 96 -3.23 -3.87 -2.64
CA HIS A 96 -2.74 -5.24 -2.76
C HIS A 96 -1.25 -5.35 -2.46
N GLU A 97 -0.94 -6.24 -1.50
CA GLU A 97 0.38 -6.82 -1.25
C GLU A 97 0.18 -8.30 -0.91
N TYR A 98 0.94 -9.20 -1.51
CA TYR A 98 0.73 -10.65 -1.37
C TYR A 98 0.69 -11.13 0.08
N GLY A 99 1.55 -10.56 0.93
CA GLY A 99 1.72 -11.00 2.32
C GLY A 99 0.63 -10.54 3.29
N ILE A 100 -0.31 -9.67 2.89
CA ILE A 100 -1.35 -9.17 3.79
C ILE A 100 -2.68 -9.91 3.65
N PHE A 101 -2.86 -10.68 2.60
CA PHE A 101 -4.04 -11.52 2.39
C PHE A 101 -3.69 -12.98 2.64
N GLY A 102 -4.62 -13.74 3.21
CA GLY A 102 -4.43 -15.16 3.49
C GLY A 102 -4.46 -16.04 2.24
N GLY A 103 -4.14 -17.30 2.46
CA GLY A 103 -4.03 -18.30 1.39
C GLY A 103 -2.73 -18.17 0.58
N PRO A 104 -2.47 -19.16 -0.31
CA PRO A 104 -1.29 -19.12 -1.17
C PRO A 104 -1.25 -17.84 -2.02
N ALA A 105 -0.11 -17.15 -2.00
CA ALA A 105 0.10 -15.87 -2.69
C ALA A 105 -1.01 -14.80 -2.44
N GLY A 106 -1.70 -14.84 -1.28
CA GLY A 106 -2.78 -13.92 -0.96
C GLY A 106 -4.14 -14.24 -1.62
N SER A 107 -4.33 -15.46 -2.06
CA SER A 107 -5.48 -15.90 -2.89
C SER A 107 -6.85 -15.77 -2.23
N HIS A 108 -6.94 -15.63 -0.90
CA HIS A 108 -8.23 -15.41 -0.22
C HIS A 108 -8.94 -14.14 -0.71
N LEU A 109 -8.20 -13.12 -1.13
CA LEU A 109 -8.76 -11.90 -1.70
C LEU A 109 -9.62 -12.18 -2.95
N LEU A 110 -9.23 -13.15 -3.77
CA LEU A 110 -9.98 -13.52 -4.98
C LEU A 110 -11.41 -13.97 -4.68
N LYS A 111 -11.64 -14.59 -3.51
CA LYS A 111 -12.98 -14.99 -3.06
C LYS A 111 -13.86 -13.78 -2.83
N LEU A 112 -13.34 -12.75 -2.16
CA LEU A 112 -14.05 -11.49 -1.94
C LEU A 112 -14.36 -10.81 -3.28
N LEU A 113 -13.33 -10.59 -4.11
CA LEU A 113 -13.47 -9.84 -5.36
C LEU A 113 -14.44 -10.54 -6.34
N GLY A 114 -14.43 -11.87 -6.40
CA GLY A 114 -15.33 -12.65 -7.27
C GLY A 114 -16.81 -12.55 -6.89
N GLU A 115 -17.13 -12.09 -5.70
CA GLU A 115 -18.50 -11.91 -5.20
C GLU A 115 -18.98 -10.45 -5.31
N LEU A 116 -18.07 -9.49 -5.57
CA LEU A 116 -18.41 -8.07 -5.73
C LEU A 116 -19.14 -7.83 -7.06
N ARG A 117 -20.04 -6.85 -7.06
CA ARG A 117 -20.79 -6.42 -8.24
C ARG A 117 -20.55 -4.97 -8.63
N MET A 118 -19.87 -4.22 -7.75
CA MET A 118 -19.44 -2.86 -8.01
C MET A 118 -18.04 -2.84 -8.62
N PRO A 119 -17.63 -1.76 -9.27
CA PRO A 119 -16.28 -1.59 -9.81
C PRO A 119 -15.18 -1.79 -8.77
N VAL A 120 -14.10 -2.45 -9.19
CA VAL A 120 -12.93 -2.72 -8.36
C VAL A 120 -11.70 -2.07 -8.99
N VAL A 121 -10.98 -1.28 -8.19
CA VAL A 121 -9.68 -0.70 -8.54
C VAL A 121 -8.63 -1.29 -7.61
N THR A 122 -7.62 -1.96 -8.16
CA THR A 122 -6.58 -2.58 -7.35
C THR A 122 -5.24 -1.88 -7.53
N THR A 123 -4.69 -1.33 -6.44
CA THR A 123 -3.31 -0.81 -6.40
C THR A 123 -2.36 -1.94 -6.06
N LEU A 124 -1.42 -2.25 -6.95
CA LEU A 124 -0.39 -3.27 -6.75
C LEU A 124 0.86 -2.63 -6.15
N HIS A 125 1.15 -2.91 -4.87
CA HIS A 125 2.34 -2.41 -4.20
C HIS A 125 3.59 -3.20 -4.59
N THR A 126 3.43 -4.46 -4.98
CA THR A 126 4.49 -5.31 -5.52
C THR A 126 4.07 -5.93 -6.86
N VAL A 127 4.93 -5.83 -7.87
CA VAL A 127 4.83 -6.56 -9.15
C VAL A 127 6.14 -7.31 -9.36
N LEU A 128 6.09 -8.64 -9.29
CA LEU A 128 7.28 -9.49 -9.37
C LEU A 128 7.79 -9.60 -10.82
N LYS A 129 9.10 -9.45 -11.02
CA LYS A 129 9.75 -9.67 -12.31
C LYS A 129 9.80 -11.16 -12.68
N ASP A 130 10.07 -12.01 -11.69
CA ASP A 130 10.21 -13.47 -11.87
C ASP A 130 9.21 -14.17 -10.92
N PRO A 131 7.88 -14.12 -11.20
CA PRO A 131 6.88 -14.73 -10.34
C PRO A 131 6.91 -16.25 -10.44
N SER A 132 6.75 -16.95 -9.31
CA SER A 132 6.37 -18.37 -9.39
C SER A 132 4.99 -18.52 -10.05
N PRO A 133 4.67 -19.72 -10.54
CA PRO A 133 3.37 -19.97 -11.21
C PRO A 133 2.17 -19.50 -10.37
N GLU A 134 2.22 -19.74 -9.07
CA GLU A 134 1.18 -19.37 -8.11
C GLU A 134 0.98 -17.84 -8.00
N TYR A 135 2.06 -17.07 -7.84
CA TYR A 135 2.00 -15.59 -7.81
C TYR A 135 1.51 -15.02 -9.14
N ARG A 136 1.94 -15.62 -10.26
CA ARG A 136 1.48 -15.25 -11.60
C ARG A 136 -0.02 -15.43 -11.74
N GLU A 137 -0.52 -16.62 -11.37
CA GLU A 137 -1.94 -16.98 -11.46
C GLU A 137 -2.80 -16.03 -10.61
N VAL A 138 -2.40 -15.77 -9.37
CA VAL A 138 -3.13 -14.85 -8.48
C VAL A 138 -3.16 -13.44 -9.07
N THR A 139 -2.04 -12.93 -9.60
CA THR A 139 -2.00 -11.60 -10.21
C THR A 139 -2.88 -11.51 -11.45
N GLN A 140 -2.89 -12.53 -12.30
CA GLN A 140 -3.76 -12.57 -13.48
C GLN A 140 -5.24 -12.60 -13.08
N LYS A 141 -5.62 -13.41 -12.09
CA LYS A 141 -7.00 -13.43 -11.57
C LYS A 141 -7.40 -12.10 -10.91
N LEU A 142 -6.49 -11.45 -10.20
CA LEU A 142 -6.72 -10.09 -9.69
C LEU A 142 -6.99 -9.11 -10.83
N ALA A 143 -6.24 -9.20 -11.92
CA ALA A 143 -6.45 -8.36 -13.09
C ALA A 143 -7.81 -8.63 -13.75
N ASP A 144 -8.23 -9.88 -13.83
CA ASP A 144 -9.54 -10.25 -14.38
C ASP A 144 -10.70 -9.70 -13.53
N LEU A 145 -10.55 -9.72 -12.20
CA LEU A 145 -11.56 -9.27 -11.24
C LEU A 145 -11.50 -7.75 -10.94
N SER A 146 -10.52 -7.03 -11.49
CA SER A 146 -10.38 -5.60 -11.32
C SER A 146 -10.73 -4.87 -12.61
N ASP A 147 -11.44 -3.75 -12.52
CA ASP A 147 -11.70 -2.85 -13.66
C ASP A 147 -10.43 -2.09 -14.05
N LYS A 148 -9.63 -1.70 -13.05
CA LYS A 148 -8.33 -1.04 -13.23
C LYS A 148 -7.30 -1.55 -12.23
N LEU A 149 -6.06 -1.64 -12.71
CA LEU A 149 -4.88 -1.86 -11.88
C LEU A 149 -4.08 -0.57 -11.80
N ILE A 150 -3.77 -0.13 -10.60
CA ILE A 150 -2.88 1.01 -10.36
C ILE A 150 -1.50 0.48 -10.00
N VAL A 151 -0.47 1.04 -10.63
CA VAL A 151 0.93 0.82 -10.27
C VAL A 151 1.67 2.14 -10.13
N MET A 152 2.66 2.18 -9.24
CA MET A 152 3.38 3.39 -8.86
C MET A 152 4.76 3.51 -9.51
N SER A 153 5.11 2.59 -10.42
CA SER A 153 6.33 2.67 -11.21
C SER A 153 6.10 2.28 -12.67
N ARG A 154 6.78 2.95 -13.60
CA ARG A 154 6.73 2.60 -15.03
C ARG A 154 7.23 1.18 -15.28
N LYS A 155 8.21 0.72 -14.50
CA LYS A 155 8.72 -0.65 -14.59
C LYS A 155 7.66 -1.70 -14.25
N ALA A 156 6.75 -1.40 -13.32
CA ALA A 156 5.62 -2.28 -13.02
C ALA A 156 4.63 -2.36 -14.19
N VAL A 157 4.41 -1.26 -14.94
CA VAL A 157 3.61 -1.29 -16.18
C VAL A 157 4.22 -2.28 -17.18
N ASP A 158 5.54 -2.17 -17.44
CA ASP A 158 6.23 -3.09 -18.34
C ASP A 158 6.08 -4.56 -17.88
N PHE A 159 6.24 -4.82 -16.58
CA PHE A 159 6.11 -6.19 -16.05
C PHE A 159 4.70 -6.73 -16.21
N LEU A 160 3.67 -5.96 -15.89
CA LEU A 160 2.27 -6.40 -16.04
C LEU A 160 1.94 -6.73 -17.48
N ARG A 161 2.39 -5.91 -18.44
CA ARG A 161 2.19 -6.14 -19.87
C ARG A 161 2.99 -7.34 -20.37
N ASP A 162 4.32 -7.32 -20.16
CA ASP A 162 5.25 -8.24 -20.86
C ASP A 162 5.35 -9.60 -20.17
N ILE A 163 5.16 -9.67 -18.84
CA ILE A 163 5.30 -10.90 -18.06
C ILE A 163 3.94 -11.52 -17.75
N TYR A 164 2.95 -10.70 -17.35
CA TYR A 164 1.65 -11.21 -16.94
C TYR A 164 0.61 -11.21 -18.08
N GLY A 165 0.89 -10.54 -19.20
CA GLY A 165 -0.01 -10.45 -20.35
C GLY A 165 -1.23 -9.60 -20.11
N ILE A 166 -1.16 -8.63 -19.17
CA ILE A 166 -2.29 -7.77 -18.81
C ILE A 166 -2.39 -6.63 -19.83
N PRO A 167 -3.57 -6.39 -20.43
CA PRO A 167 -3.78 -5.32 -21.38
C PRO A 167 -3.46 -3.93 -20.80
N GLU A 168 -2.81 -3.08 -21.58
CA GLU A 168 -2.35 -1.76 -21.11
C GLU A 168 -3.52 -0.85 -20.71
N GLU A 169 -4.66 -1.00 -21.36
CA GLU A 169 -5.89 -0.26 -21.02
C GLU A 169 -6.43 -0.57 -19.62
N LYS A 170 -6.06 -1.72 -19.02
CA LYS A 170 -6.36 -2.04 -17.61
C LYS A 170 -5.40 -1.40 -16.62
N ILE A 171 -4.24 -0.91 -17.08
CA ILE A 171 -3.18 -0.43 -16.21
C ILE A 171 -3.19 1.09 -16.14
N ALA A 172 -3.24 1.63 -14.93
CA ALA A 172 -3.09 3.05 -14.67
C ALA A 172 -1.78 3.30 -13.90
N PHE A 173 -0.94 4.19 -14.43
CA PHE A 173 0.26 4.63 -13.74
C PHE A 173 -0.06 5.89 -12.93
N ILE A 174 0.03 5.78 -11.62
CA ILE A 174 -0.12 6.91 -10.68
C ILE A 174 1.10 6.92 -9.77
N HIS A 175 1.77 8.05 -9.66
CA HIS A 175 2.94 8.19 -8.78
C HIS A 175 2.57 7.91 -7.32
N HIS A 176 3.52 7.34 -6.58
CA HIS A 176 3.37 7.17 -5.14
C HIS A 176 3.19 8.55 -4.48
N GLY A 177 2.13 8.68 -3.68
CA GLY A 177 1.90 9.86 -2.87
C GLY A 177 2.94 9.99 -1.75
N ILE A 178 3.19 11.20 -1.33
CA ILE A 178 4.02 11.53 -0.17
C ILE A 178 3.28 12.54 0.70
N PRO A 179 3.53 12.57 2.03
CA PRO A 179 3.03 13.63 2.88
C PRO A 179 3.51 15.00 2.40
N ASP A 180 2.60 15.99 2.32
CA ASP A 180 2.96 17.37 2.03
C ASP A 180 3.50 18.02 3.30
N THR A 181 4.82 17.95 3.47
CA THR A 181 5.52 18.50 4.63
C THR A 181 6.44 19.63 4.20
N PRO A 182 6.50 20.73 4.97
CA PRO A 182 7.42 21.82 4.67
C PRO A 182 8.88 21.32 4.71
N PHE A 183 9.70 21.84 3.81
CA PHE A 183 11.14 21.57 3.86
C PHE A 183 11.74 22.22 5.10
N ILE A 184 12.29 21.40 5.98
CA ILE A 184 12.96 21.82 7.21
C ILE A 184 14.47 21.56 7.05
N ASP A 185 15.31 22.47 7.54
CA ASP A 185 16.76 22.27 7.52
C ASP A 185 17.11 20.91 8.15
N PRO A 186 17.81 20.04 7.43
CA PRO A 186 18.21 18.74 7.95
C PRO A 186 18.98 18.80 9.28
N ASN A 187 19.68 19.88 9.56
CA ASN A 187 20.41 20.04 10.81
C ASN A 187 19.49 20.07 12.03
N PHE A 188 18.27 20.61 11.90
CA PHE A 188 17.27 20.56 12.97
C PHE A 188 16.98 19.13 13.46
N TYR A 189 16.83 18.20 12.50
CA TYR A 189 16.64 16.79 12.85
C TYR A 189 17.93 16.09 13.27
N LYS A 190 19.07 16.47 12.68
CA LYS A 190 20.36 15.90 13.02
C LYS A 190 20.78 16.19 14.46
N ASP A 191 20.39 17.35 14.98
CA ASP A 191 20.66 17.74 16.37
C ASP A 191 20.06 16.73 17.36
N GLN A 192 18.84 16.26 17.11
CA GLN A 192 18.19 15.24 17.94
C GLN A 192 18.99 13.93 18.07
N PHE A 193 19.87 13.64 17.11
CA PHE A 193 20.75 12.47 17.10
C PHE A 193 22.20 12.81 17.42
N GLY A 194 22.51 14.06 17.80
CA GLY A 194 23.88 14.52 18.08
C GLY A 194 24.82 14.43 16.89
N VAL A 195 24.28 14.59 15.68
CA VAL A 195 25.05 14.48 14.41
C VAL A 195 24.94 15.74 13.54
N GLU A 196 24.62 16.88 14.15
CA GLU A 196 24.63 18.17 13.49
C GLU A 196 26.00 18.42 12.80
N GLY A 197 25.94 19.03 11.62
CA GLY A 197 27.14 19.29 10.80
C GLY A 197 27.79 18.06 10.16
N LYS A 198 27.36 16.83 10.50
CA LYS A 198 27.90 15.61 9.90
C LYS A 198 27.15 15.21 8.62
N LYS A 199 27.83 14.46 7.77
CA LYS A 199 27.18 13.75 6.66
C LYS A 199 26.54 12.48 7.19
N VAL A 200 25.25 12.27 6.90
CA VAL A 200 24.51 11.11 7.41
C VAL A 200 24.12 10.20 6.26
N ILE A 201 24.43 8.91 6.40
CA ILE A 201 23.79 7.82 5.65
C ILE A 201 22.68 7.30 6.56
N LEU A 202 21.46 7.11 6.02
CA LEU A 202 20.32 6.66 6.79
C LEU A 202 19.70 5.42 6.15
N THR A 203 19.48 4.37 6.94
CA THR A 203 18.55 3.28 6.64
C THR A 203 17.39 3.35 7.62
N PHE A 204 16.14 3.31 7.14
CA PHE A 204 14.96 3.36 8.00
C PHE A 204 13.89 2.35 7.60
N GLY A 205 12.99 2.04 8.53
CA GLY A 205 11.85 1.12 8.37
C GLY A 205 12.04 -0.20 9.10
N LEU A 206 11.16 -1.18 8.82
CA LEU A 206 11.26 -2.52 9.40
C LEU A 206 12.59 -3.16 9.00
N LEU A 207 13.39 -3.56 9.98
CA LEU A 207 14.71 -4.13 9.75
C LEU A 207 14.58 -5.54 9.18
N SER A 208 15.17 -5.77 8.04
CA SER A 208 15.13 -7.05 7.34
C SER A 208 16.37 -7.22 6.46
N PRO A 209 16.71 -8.46 6.05
CA PRO A 209 17.82 -8.71 5.13
C PRO A 209 17.72 -7.93 3.81
N SER A 210 16.50 -7.63 3.35
CA SER A 210 16.27 -6.86 2.11
C SER A 210 16.74 -5.40 2.18
N LYS A 211 17.02 -4.87 3.38
CA LYS A 211 17.57 -3.52 3.58
C LYS A 211 19.06 -3.42 3.28
N GLY A 212 19.78 -4.54 3.19
CA GLY A 212 21.20 -4.58 2.84
C GLY A 212 22.10 -3.83 3.81
N ILE A 213 21.74 -3.78 5.08
CA ILE A 213 22.48 -3.05 6.13
C ILE A 213 23.92 -3.54 6.22
N GLU A 214 24.12 -4.85 6.10
CA GLU A 214 25.43 -5.51 6.13
C GLU A 214 26.37 -5.00 5.02
N TYR A 215 25.85 -4.71 3.83
CA TYR A 215 26.65 -4.16 2.72
C TYR A 215 27.11 -2.73 3.01
N VAL A 216 26.26 -1.92 3.62
CA VAL A 216 26.64 -0.57 4.04
C VAL A 216 27.70 -0.62 5.12
N LEU A 217 27.56 -1.50 6.12
CA LEU A 217 28.57 -1.70 7.18
C LEU A 217 29.92 -2.15 6.62
N GLN A 218 29.92 -3.04 5.63
CA GLN A 218 31.15 -3.49 4.95
C GLN A 218 31.82 -2.36 4.17
N ALA A 219 31.04 -1.49 3.53
CA ALA A 219 31.57 -0.36 2.77
C ALA A 219 32.02 0.82 3.66
N LEU A 220 31.48 0.93 4.86
CA LEU A 220 31.66 2.09 5.74
C LEU A 220 33.13 2.43 6.05
N PRO A 221 34.07 1.48 6.29
CA PRO A 221 35.48 1.79 6.51
C PRO A 221 36.13 2.52 5.32
N ALA A 222 35.80 2.10 4.09
CA ALA A 222 36.32 2.75 2.88
C ALA A 222 35.71 4.15 2.69
N ILE A 223 34.42 4.31 3.00
CA ILE A 223 33.74 5.60 2.94
C ILE A 223 34.33 6.56 3.97
N LYS A 224 34.57 6.13 5.21
CA LYS A 224 35.13 6.96 6.28
C LYS A 224 36.55 7.44 5.99
N LYS A 225 37.35 6.69 5.22
CA LYS A 225 38.67 7.17 4.76
C LYS A 225 38.57 8.43 3.91
N LYS A 226 37.50 8.57 3.10
CA LYS A 226 37.28 9.74 2.22
C LYS A 226 36.43 10.82 2.90
N HIS A 227 35.59 10.43 3.83
CA HIS A 227 34.64 11.30 4.54
C HIS A 227 34.68 10.98 6.05
N PRO A 228 35.65 11.51 6.81
CA PRO A 228 35.85 11.18 8.23
C PRO A 228 34.62 11.50 9.11
N ASP A 229 33.87 12.52 8.73
CA ASP A 229 32.68 13.07 9.43
C ASP A 229 31.38 12.32 9.09
N ILE A 230 31.45 11.24 8.30
CA ILE A 230 30.25 10.50 7.97
C ILE A 230 29.78 9.64 9.15
N VAL A 231 28.47 9.61 9.34
CA VAL A 231 27.77 8.77 10.32
C VAL A 231 26.73 7.92 9.59
N TYR A 232 26.63 6.67 9.99
CA TYR A 232 25.55 5.79 9.53
C TYR A 232 24.52 5.62 10.64
N ILE A 233 23.27 5.97 10.37
CA ILE A 233 22.12 5.84 11.28
C ILE A 233 21.21 4.74 10.75
N ILE A 234 20.81 3.83 11.65
CA ILE A 234 19.84 2.78 11.36
C ILE A 234 18.64 3.03 12.27
N LEU A 235 17.49 3.36 11.68
CA LEU A 235 16.23 3.62 12.38
C LEU A 235 15.21 2.55 11.99
N GLY A 236 14.83 1.73 12.96
CA GLY A 236 13.84 0.70 12.69
C GLY A 236 13.54 -0.19 13.89
N ALA A 237 12.58 -1.11 13.72
CA ALA A 237 12.16 -2.10 14.68
C ALA A 237 12.28 -3.51 14.10
#